data_002d83719e86f6db199f64e0bcd005fd
#
_entry.id   002d83719e86f6db199f64e0bcd005fd
#
_cell.length_a   1.000
_cell.length_b   1.000
_cell.length_c   1.000
_cell.angle_alpha   90.00
_cell.angle_beta   90.00
_cell.angle_gamma   90.00
#
_symmetry.space_group_name_H-M   'P 1'
#
loop_
_entity.id
_entity.type
_entity.pdbx_description
1 polymer ?
#
loop_
_entity_poly.entity_id
_entity_poly.type
_entity_poly.pdbx_seq_one_letter_code
_entity_poly.pdbx_strand_id
1 'polypeptide(L)'
;MQIDRLPRPFLEEMRTLLGEVEYKAFLASMDEVPLSGLLVNRLKVSTEKLTETFGALQPVPWTKNGFYCEPGGEYTSHPYYYAGLYYMQEPSAMSSAALLGTKPGERILDL
;
A
#
# COMPACT_ATOMS: atom_id res chain seq x y z
N MET A 1 -0.55 -6.27 -15.89
CA MET A 1 0.64 -5.75 -16.63
C MET A 1 1.02 -6.82 -17.64
N GLN A 2 1.29 -6.47 -18.91
CA GLN A 2 1.65 -7.49 -19.90
C GLN A 2 3.11 -7.92 -19.71
N ILE A 3 3.34 -9.15 -19.34
CA ILE A 3 4.66 -9.77 -19.11
C ILE A 3 5.58 -9.57 -20.33
N ASP A 4 5.01 -9.56 -21.54
CA ASP A 4 5.73 -9.35 -22.81
C ASP A 4 6.42 -7.97 -22.90
N ARG A 5 6.10 -7.02 -22.02
CA ARG A 5 6.72 -5.70 -21.96
C ARG A 5 7.92 -5.63 -21.02
N LEU A 6 8.15 -6.67 -20.22
CA LEU A 6 9.29 -6.71 -19.31
C LEU A 6 10.58 -7.03 -20.08
N PRO A 7 11.70 -6.37 -19.72
CA PRO A 7 12.99 -6.64 -20.36
C PRO A 7 13.43 -8.09 -20.13
N ARG A 8 13.89 -8.75 -21.18
CA ARG A 8 14.38 -10.14 -21.07
C ARG A 8 15.48 -10.33 -20.00
N PRO A 9 16.49 -9.45 -19.89
CA PRO A 9 17.51 -9.61 -18.86
C PRO A 9 16.93 -9.60 -17.45
N PHE A 10 15.91 -8.78 -17.17
CA PHE A 10 15.21 -8.76 -15.89
C PHE A 10 14.51 -10.09 -15.61
N LEU A 11 13.81 -10.65 -16.59
CA LEU A 11 13.13 -11.93 -16.44
C LEU A 11 14.10 -13.09 -16.19
N GLU A 12 15.24 -13.09 -16.85
CA GLU A 12 16.31 -14.09 -16.66
C GLU A 12 16.94 -13.97 -15.26
N GLU A 13 17.19 -12.76 -14.78
CA GLU A 13 17.68 -12.49 -13.44
C GLU A 13 16.68 -12.96 -12.38
N MET A 14 15.40 -12.60 -12.51
CA MET A 14 14.35 -13.04 -11.60
C MET A 14 14.20 -14.56 -11.57
N ARG A 15 14.29 -15.21 -12.71
CA ARG A 15 14.25 -16.67 -12.83
C ARG A 15 15.42 -17.33 -12.09
N THR A 16 16.60 -16.76 -12.23
CA THR A 16 17.82 -17.25 -11.57
C THR A 16 17.73 -17.06 -10.06
N LEU A 17 17.20 -15.92 -9.61
CA LEU A 17 17.06 -15.57 -8.19
C LEU A 17 16.01 -16.43 -7.48
N LEU A 18 14.85 -16.60 -8.10
CA LEU A 18 13.67 -17.22 -7.49
C LEU A 18 13.59 -18.74 -7.73
N GLY A 19 14.24 -19.25 -8.76
CA GLY A 19 14.04 -20.64 -9.22
C GLY A 19 12.69 -20.83 -9.91
N GLU A 20 12.49 -21.99 -10.52
CA GLU A 20 11.35 -22.23 -11.45
C GLU A 20 9.97 -22.10 -10.76
N VAL A 21 9.83 -22.54 -9.53
CA VAL A 21 8.54 -22.55 -8.82
C VAL A 21 8.11 -21.16 -8.43
N GLU A 22 8.97 -20.43 -7.73
CA GLU A 22 8.72 -19.06 -7.29
C GLU A 22 8.65 -18.09 -8.48
N TYR A 23 9.44 -18.32 -9.52
CA TYR A 23 9.39 -17.52 -10.74
C TYR A 23 8.03 -17.59 -11.44
N LYS A 24 7.39 -18.75 -11.49
CA LYS A 24 6.04 -18.89 -12.04
C LYS A 24 5.01 -18.14 -11.20
N ALA A 25 5.11 -18.22 -9.87
CA ALA A 25 4.24 -17.48 -8.97
C ALA A 25 4.45 -15.96 -9.11
N PHE A 26 5.69 -15.52 -9.24
CA PHE A 26 6.05 -14.13 -9.50
C PHE A 26 5.43 -13.62 -10.82
N LEU A 27 5.53 -14.37 -11.92
CA LEU A 27 4.89 -13.98 -13.17
C LEU A 27 3.37 -13.90 -13.07
N ALA A 28 2.73 -14.85 -12.37
CA ALA A 28 1.29 -14.83 -12.14
C ALA A 28 0.85 -13.59 -11.35
N SER A 29 1.62 -13.19 -10.33
CA SER A 29 1.31 -12.00 -9.53
C SER A 29 1.37 -10.69 -10.31
N MET A 30 2.13 -10.65 -11.41
CA MET A 30 2.23 -9.47 -12.28
C MET A 30 0.93 -9.14 -13.04
N ASP A 31 0.04 -10.12 -13.20
CA ASP A 31 -1.25 -9.95 -13.87
C ASP A 31 -2.40 -9.67 -12.89
N GLU A 32 -2.12 -9.71 -11.59
CA GLU A 32 -3.10 -9.34 -10.57
C GLU A 32 -3.34 -7.82 -10.55
N VAL A 33 -4.50 -7.43 -10.05
CA VAL A 33 -4.85 -6.02 -9.84
C VAL A 33 -3.98 -5.47 -8.72
N PRO A 34 -3.24 -4.37 -8.93
CA PRO A 34 -2.43 -3.76 -7.88
C PRO A 34 -3.30 -3.34 -6.69
N LEU A 35 -2.86 -3.69 -5.49
CA LEU A 35 -3.51 -3.23 -4.28
C LEU A 35 -3.15 -1.77 -4.02
N SER A 36 -4.17 -0.97 -3.75
CA SER A 36 -4.03 0.40 -3.28
C SER A 36 -4.40 0.49 -1.80
N GLY A 37 -3.88 1.48 -1.12
CA GLY A 37 -4.22 1.70 0.27
C GLY A 37 -4.26 3.18 0.63
N LEU A 38 -4.91 3.47 1.75
CA LEU A 38 -4.90 4.76 2.40
C LEU A 38 -4.45 4.63 3.85
N LEU A 39 -3.72 5.63 4.32
CA LEU A 39 -3.27 5.76 5.70
C LEU A 39 -3.99 6.94 6.36
N VAL A 40 -4.77 6.67 7.40
CA VAL A 40 -5.55 7.69 8.10
C VAL A 40 -4.63 8.60 8.92
N ASN A 41 -4.79 9.90 8.76
CA ASN A 41 -4.12 10.89 9.60
C ASN A 41 -4.85 11.03 10.94
N ARG A 42 -4.43 10.24 11.91
CA ARG A 42 -5.03 10.19 13.25
C ARG A 42 -4.89 11.48 14.07
N LEU A 43 -4.08 12.43 13.61
CA LEU A 43 -4.00 13.77 14.21
C LEU A 43 -5.20 14.64 13.83
N LYS A 44 -5.91 14.29 12.74
CA LYS A 44 -7.03 15.09 12.20
C LYS A 44 -8.38 14.39 12.31
N VAL A 45 -8.40 13.06 12.22
CA VAL A 45 -9.64 12.30 12.19
C VAL A 45 -9.43 10.91 12.81
N SER A 46 -10.45 10.34 13.43
CA SER A 46 -10.41 8.94 13.85
C SER A 46 -10.60 7.99 12.68
N THR A 47 -10.10 6.78 12.81
CA THR A 47 -10.26 5.73 11.79
C THR A 47 -11.72 5.40 11.55
N GLU A 48 -12.51 5.33 12.61
CA GLU A 48 -13.94 5.01 12.58
C GLU A 48 -14.71 6.05 11.76
N LYS A 49 -14.47 7.33 12.04
CA LYS A 49 -15.14 8.42 11.33
C LYS A 49 -14.79 8.47 9.84
N LEU A 50 -13.55 8.14 9.48
CA LEU A 50 -13.15 8.07 8.07
C LEU A 50 -13.79 6.88 7.37
N THR A 51 -13.81 5.72 8.00
CA THR A 51 -14.43 4.51 7.41
C THR A 51 -15.94 4.62 7.26
N GLU A 52 -16.61 5.40 8.12
CA GLU A 52 -18.03 5.74 7.93
C GLU A 52 -18.28 6.48 6.60
N THR A 53 -17.33 7.31 6.18
CA THR A 53 -17.44 8.09 4.93
C THR A 53 -17.25 7.23 3.69
N PHE A 54 -16.30 6.31 3.71
CA PHE A 54 -15.94 5.47 2.56
C PHE A 54 -16.57 4.07 2.58
N GLY A 55 -17.36 3.75 3.61
CA GLY A 55 -17.87 2.41 3.85
C GLY A 55 -16.84 1.52 4.55
N ALA A 56 -17.15 0.24 4.64
CA ALA A 56 -16.32 -0.76 5.32
C ALA A 56 -15.02 -1.01 4.53
N LEU A 57 -13.99 -0.23 4.81
CA LEU A 57 -12.65 -0.46 4.28
C LEU A 57 -11.99 -1.63 5.00
N GLN A 58 -11.28 -2.47 4.25
CA GLN A 58 -10.56 -3.62 4.80
C GLN A 58 -9.25 -3.16 5.45
N PRO A 59 -8.99 -3.47 6.75
CA PRO A 59 -7.78 -3.02 7.41
C PRO A 59 -6.53 -3.72 6.88
N VAL A 60 -5.43 -2.98 6.77
CA VAL A 60 -4.11 -3.53 6.49
C VAL A 60 -3.55 -4.15 7.77
N PRO A 61 -3.25 -5.47 7.80
CA PRO A 61 -2.99 -6.20 9.06
C PRO A 61 -1.82 -5.68 9.90
N TRP A 62 -0.82 -5.06 9.28
CA TRP A 62 0.39 -4.57 9.97
C TRP A 62 0.34 -3.10 10.37
N THR A 63 -0.79 -2.42 10.18
CA THR A 63 -0.96 -1.03 10.62
C THR A 63 -2.21 -0.87 11.49
N LYS A 64 -2.24 0.17 12.31
CA LYS A 64 -3.42 0.52 13.12
C LYS A 64 -4.39 1.46 12.41
N ASN A 65 -3.93 2.09 11.32
CA ASN A 65 -4.65 3.17 10.62
C ASN A 65 -4.53 3.09 9.10
N GLY A 66 -4.06 1.97 8.57
CA GLY A 66 -3.99 1.67 7.14
C GLY A 66 -5.15 0.79 6.70
N PHE A 67 -5.69 1.08 5.52
CA PHE A 67 -6.80 0.35 4.92
C PHE A 67 -6.54 0.10 3.45
N TYR A 68 -7.03 -1.05 2.93
CA TYR A 68 -7.08 -1.30 1.50
C TYR A 68 -8.18 -0.46 0.85
N CYS A 69 -7.89 0.05 -0.33
CA CYS A 69 -8.82 0.81 -1.16
C CYS A 69 -9.43 -0.07 -2.25
N GLU A 70 -10.72 0.09 -2.50
CA GLU A 70 -11.36 -0.52 -3.64
C GLU A 70 -10.78 0.00 -4.96
N PRO A 71 -10.51 -0.88 -5.94
CA PRO A 71 -10.04 -0.45 -7.25
C PRO A 71 -11.03 0.51 -7.92
N GLY A 72 -10.52 1.62 -8.45
CA GLY A 72 -11.33 2.62 -9.12
C GLY A 72 -12.10 3.61 -8.21
N GLY A 73 -11.89 3.53 -6.91
CA GLY A 73 -12.45 4.51 -5.96
C GLY A 73 -11.84 5.90 -6.13
N GLU A 74 -12.65 6.95 -5.99
CA GLU A 74 -12.25 8.35 -6.17
C GLU A 74 -11.58 8.95 -4.92
N TYR A 75 -10.63 8.24 -4.34
CA TYR A 75 -9.98 8.67 -3.09
C TYR A 75 -9.13 9.92 -3.25
N THR A 76 -8.46 10.12 -4.38
CA THR A 76 -7.57 11.27 -4.61
C THR A 76 -8.30 12.55 -5.05
N SER A 77 -9.55 12.43 -5.51
CA SER A 77 -10.41 13.56 -5.86
C SER A 77 -11.30 14.03 -4.71
N HIS A 78 -11.36 13.26 -3.62
CA HIS A 78 -12.22 13.57 -2.47
C HIS A 78 -11.68 14.77 -1.67
N PRO A 79 -12.55 15.69 -1.18
CA PRO A 79 -12.14 16.86 -0.39
C PRO A 79 -11.30 16.52 0.84
N TYR A 80 -11.52 15.37 1.46
CA TYR A 80 -10.76 14.90 2.62
C TYR A 80 -9.30 14.56 2.30
N TYR A 81 -9.00 14.17 1.06
CA TYR A 81 -7.64 14.00 0.60
C TYR A 81 -6.87 15.33 0.62
N TYR A 82 -7.47 16.37 0.05
CA TYR A 82 -6.89 17.72 0.05
C TYR A 82 -6.80 18.34 1.44
N ALA A 83 -7.73 17.99 2.33
CA ALA A 83 -7.69 18.40 3.73
C ALA A 83 -6.64 17.62 4.55
N GLY A 84 -6.03 16.59 3.96
CA GLY A 84 -5.00 15.77 4.61
C GLY A 84 -5.54 14.87 5.72
N LEU A 85 -6.79 14.40 5.62
CA LEU A 85 -7.34 13.44 6.58
C LEU A 85 -6.81 12.03 6.38
N TYR A 86 -6.29 11.72 5.19
CA TYR A 86 -5.59 10.49 4.86
C TYR A 86 -4.56 10.74 3.76
N TYR A 87 -3.66 9.79 3.62
CA TYR A 87 -2.63 9.75 2.60
C TYR A 87 -2.74 8.45 1.79
N MET A 88 -2.64 8.53 0.47
CA MET A 88 -2.62 7.35 -0.38
C MET A 88 -1.23 6.72 -0.32
N GLN A 89 -1.17 5.48 0.12
CA GLN A 89 0.08 4.73 0.25
C GLN A 89 -0.15 3.27 -0.09
N GLU A 90 0.80 2.69 -0.79
CA GLU A 90 0.79 1.26 -1.08
C GLU A 90 0.88 0.47 0.25
N PRO A 91 0.06 -0.58 0.45
CA PRO A 91 -0.01 -1.27 1.74
C PRO A 91 1.31 -1.81 2.27
N SER A 92 2.19 -2.36 1.43
CA SER A 92 3.49 -2.87 1.88
C SER A 92 4.41 -1.76 2.38
N ALA A 93 4.36 -0.57 1.77
CA ALA A 93 5.13 0.59 2.19
C ALA A 93 4.75 1.10 3.60
N MET A 94 3.53 0.83 4.05
CA MET A 94 3.11 1.17 5.41
C MET A 94 3.84 0.37 6.49
N SER A 95 4.43 -0.78 6.14
CA SER A 95 5.10 -1.67 7.09
C SER A 95 6.32 -1.05 7.75
N SER A 96 7.09 -0.24 7.02
CA SER A 96 8.32 0.39 7.52
C SER A 96 8.06 1.28 8.74
N ALA A 97 7.09 2.19 8.64
CA ALA A 97 6.71 3.07 9.74
C ALA A 97 6.06 2.30 10.91
N ALA A 98 5.27 1.27 10.59
CA ALA A 98 4.63 0.43 11.61
C ALA A 98 5.65 -0.38 12.42
N LEU A 99 6.67 -0.95 11.76
CA LEU A 99 7.74 -1.71 12.40
C LEU A 99 8.69 -0.83 13.21
N LEU A 100 8.93 0.41 12.77
CA LEU A 100 9.78 1.35 13.48
C LEU A 100 9.24 1.68 14.89
N GLY A 101 7.92 1.68 15.06
CA GLY A 101 7.28 1.81 16.36
C GLY A 101 7.66 3.08 17.11
N THR A 102 7.71 4.21 16.41
CA THR A 102 8.18 5.51 16.94
C THR A 102 7.43 5.96 18.19
N LYS A 103 8.16 6.63 19.09
CA LYS A 103 7.63 7.15 20.35
C LYS A 103 7.75 8.68 20.41
N PRO A 104 6.88 9.35 21.18
CA PRO A 104 7.01 10.79 21.41
C PRO A 104 8.40 11.18 21.90
N GLY A 105 8.99 12.23 21.30
CA GLY A 105 10.32 12.72 21.63
C GLY A 105 11.47 12.12 20.81
N GLU A 106 11.24 11.07 20.04
CA GLU A 106 12.23 10.52 19.11
C GLU A 106 12.40 11.41 17.87
N ARG A 107 13.62 11.43 17.34
CA ARG A 107 13.93 12.10 16.07
C ARG A 107 14.00 11.04 14.98
N ILE A 108 13.19 11.21 13.95
CA ILE A 108 13.09 10.28 12.82
C ILE A 108 13.63 10.97 11.57
N LEU A 109 14.43 10.25 10.81
CA LEU A 109 14.90 10.64 9.49
C LEU A 109 14.29 9.69 8.46
N ASP A 110 13.60 10.26 7.50
CA ASP A 110 13.11 9.59 6.29
C ASP A 110 13.91 10.11 5.09
N LEU A 111 14.54 9.18 4.35
CA LEU A 111 15.49 9.47 3.26
C LEU A 111 14.88 9.17 1.88
#